data_0ddcaa8e6717874d1eb9bf17b9419b36
#
_entry.id   0ddcaa8e6717874d1eb9bf17b9419b36
#
_cell.length_a   1.000
_cell.length_b   1.000
_cell.length_c   1.000
_cell.angle_alpha   90.00
_cell.angle_beta   90.00
_cell.angle_gamma   90.00
#
_symmetry.space_group_name_H-M   'P 1'
#
loop_
_entity.id
_entity.type
_entity.pdbx_description
1 polymer ?
#
loop_
_entity_poly.entity_id
_entity_poly.type
_entity_poly.pdbx_seq_one_letter_code
_entity_poly.pdbx_strand_id
1 'polypeptide(L)'
;MLGRVQLDWERTVHCVGDLHAGAITAVRMDAVRRDIEGLRAPALHLQIGDATEHGTAAHDKLALGFLERLPGPWVTALGNHDILHNDRRVADWARAYGQRSQNFTVDLGFVLVVAIGPDQSEPGGRAGRLSAATLSFLDRQLKGAGKDCWIACHWPLLRTVMGDPRLHFTSAMAAFHAKPDEQIRELLRRHANAKLWISGHTHSPLSAPGLIKRAPLGPRRSIVAINTSSLLGIGKRRNPRAPLCSLYLTHRPGRIEIRCRDHRARQWRNVRGRPVVEVSI
;
A
#
# COMPACT_ATOMS: atom_id res chain seq x y z
N MET A 1 20.66 -14.59 -18.39
CA MET A 1 20.71 -13.12 -18.24
C MET A 1 19.28 -12.61 -18.35
N LEU A 2 18.71 -12.11 -17.25
CA LEU A 2 17.44 -11.38 -17.30
C LEU A 2 17.74 -10.07 -18.02
N GLY A 3 17.12 -9.83 -19.19
CA GLY A 3 17.29 -8.60 -19.95
C GLY A 3 17.06 -7.37 -19.06
N ARG A 4 17.68 -6.24 -19.39
CA ARG A 4 17.48 -4.98 -18.63
C ARG A 4 15.99 -4.70 -18.51
N VAL A 5 15.49 -4.70 -17.28
CA VAL A 5 14.10 -4.35 -16.97
C VAL A 5 13.90 -2.89 -17.33
N GLN A 6 13.16 -2.62 -18.40
CA GLN A 6 12.84 -1.25 -18.80
C GLN A 6 11.49 -0.88 -18.18
N LEU A 7 11.52 -0.02 -17.12
CA LEU A 7 10.35 0.59 -16.54
C LEU A 7 10.09 1.94 -17.22
N ASP A 8 8.83 2.24 -17.41
CA ASP A 8 8.38 3.61 -17.71
C ASP A 8 8.22 4.36 -16.40
N TRP A 9 9.31 4.94 -15.92
CA TRP A 9 9.40 5.55 -14.60
C TRP A 9 8.41 6.69 -14.40
N GLU A 10 8.11 7.45 -15.46
CA GLU A 10 7.16 8.58 -15.43
C GLU A 10 5.71 8.12 -15.28
N ARG A 11 5.43 6.84 -15.54
CA ARG A 11 4.12 6.21 -15.35
C ARG A 11 4.15 5.09 -14.30
N THR A 12 5.17 5.08 -13.45
CA THR A 12 5.36 4.05 -12.43
C THR A 12 5.12 4.64 -11.03
N VAL A 13 4.33 3.95 -10.22
CA VAL A 13 4.17 4.19 -8.79
C VAL A 13 4.92 3.09 -8.04
N HIS A 14 5.83 3.49 -7.17
CA HIS A 14 6.53 2.58 -6.26
C HIS A 14 5.74 2.44 -4.98
N CYS A 15 5.23 1.25 -4.70
CA CYS A 15 4.42 0.94 -3.52
C CYS A 15 5.26 0.29 -2.42
N VAL A 16 5.29 0.95 -1.28
CA VAL A 16 6.02 0.53 -0.07
C VAL A 16 5.00 0.19 1.02
N GLY A 17 4.95 -1.06 1.46
CA GLY A 17 4.04 -1.49 2.53
C GLY A 17 4.75 -1.64 3.87
N ASP A 18 4.01 -1.40 4.95
CA ASP A 18 4.34 -1.81 6.31
C ASP A 18 5.82 -1.58 6.68
N LEU A 19 6.26 -0.31 6.68
CA LEU A 19 7.64 0.10 6.97
C LEU A 19 8.02 -0.16 8.43
N HIS A 20 7.08 0.03 9.38
CA HIS A 20 7.29 -0.14 10.81
C HIS A 20 8.61 0.46 11.29
N ALA A 21 8.85 1.74 10.98
CA ALA A 21 10.05 2.43 11.39
C ALA A 21 10.21 2.41 12.92
N GLY A 22 11.34 1.88 13.37
CA GLY A 22 11.69 1.70 14.77
C GLY A 22 13.15 1.26 14.91
N ALA A 23 13.67 1.15 16.13
CA ALA A 23 15.07 0.85 16.38
C ALA A 23 15.54 -0.47 15.73
N ILE A 24 14.66 -1.50 15.72
CA ILE A 24 14.99 -2.83 15.17
C ILE A 24 15.02 -2.82 13.62
N THR A 25 14.33 -1.90 12.99
CA THR A 25 14.15 -1.85 11.54
C THR A 25 15.12 -0.89 10.83
N ALA A 26 15.78 -0.01 11.57
CA ALA A 26 16.62 1.06 11.02
C ALA A 26 17.70 0.54 10.03
N VAL A 27 18.40 -0.55 10.36
CA VAL A 27 19.45 -1.13 9.48
C VAL A 27 18.84 -1.67 8.19
N ARG A 28 17.64 -2.24 8.24
CA ARG A 28 16.93 -2.73 7.04
C ARG A 28 16.45 -1.59 6.17
N MET A 29 15.93 -0.53 6.80
CA MET A 29 15.52 0.69 6.10
C MET A 29 16.67 1.28 5.32
N ASP A 30 17.88 1.37 5.91
CA ASP A 30 19.06 1.90 5.26
C ASP A 30 19.51 1.03 4.05
N ALA A 31 19.42 -0.29 4.14
CA ALA A 31 19.70 -1.19 3.03
C ALA A 31 18.72 -0.98 1.85
N VAL A 32 17.43 -0.82 2.16
CA VAL A 32 16.38 -0.52 1.15
C VAL A 32 16.63 0.83 0.50
N ARG A 33 16.88 1.86 1.30
CA ARG A 33 17.14 3.22 0.83
C ARG A 33 18.31 3.27 -0.17
N ARG A 34 19.45 2.66 0.18
CA ARG A 34 20.64 2.62 -0.70
C ARG A 34 20.37 1.93 -2.04
N ASP A 35 19.48 0.96 -2.10
CA ASP A 35 19.11 0.34 -3.36
C ASP A 35 18.20 1.25 -4.18
N ILE A 36 17.21 1.89 -3.53
CA ILE A 36 16.27 2.79 -4.22
C ILE A 36 16.98 4.04 -4.75
N GLU A 37 17.91 4.63 -3.99
CA GLU A 37 18.74 5.78 -4.42
C GLU A 37 19.52 5.49 -5.70
N GLY A 38 19.87 4.23 -5.97
CA GLY A 38 20.51 3.81 -7.20
C GLY A 38 19.55 3.59 -8.38
N LEU A 39 18.24 3.77 -8.19
CA LEU A 39 17.23 3.64 -9.23
C LEU A 39 16.78 5.02 -9.73
N ARG A 40 16.24 5.06 -10.95
CA ARG A 40 15.56 6.26 -11.44
C ARG A 40 14.30 6.53 -10.60
N ALA A 41 13.98 7.80 -10.35
CA ALA A 41 12.80 8.23 -9.63
C ALA A 41 11.51 7.77 -10.34
N PRO A 42 10.56 7.13 -9.65
CA PRO A 42 9.22 6.89 -10.17
C PRO A 42 8.38 8.18 -10.14
N ALA A 43 7.20 8.15 -10.77
CA ALA A 43 6.24 9.25 -10.67
C ALA A 43 5.81 9.54 -9.22
N LEU A 44 5.76 8.50 -8.38
CA LEU A 44 5.40 8.61 -6.96
C LEU A 44 5.95 7.42 -6.16
N HIS A 45 6.45 7.69 -4.96
CA HIS A 45 6.58 6.68 -3.90
C HIS A 45 5.33 6.73 -3.02
N LEU A 46 4.57 5.66 -2.98
CA LEU A 46 3.33 5.51 -2.23
C LEU A 46 3.56 4.53 -1.06
N GLN A 47 3.72 5.05 0.14
CA GLN A 47 3.79 4.27 1.36
C GLN A 47 2.35 3.93 1.83
N ILE A 48 2.06 2.64 2.05
CA ILE A 48 0.70 2.11 2.24
C ILE A 48 0.38 1.88 3.73
N GLY A 49 0.66 2.85 4.58
CA GLY A 49 0.38 2.79 6.01
C GLY A 49 1.37 1.95 6.82
N ASP A 50 1.27 2.04 8.14
CA ASP A 50 2.24 1.50 9.08
C ASP A 50 3.67 2.00 8.77
N ALA A 51 3.78 3.30 8.58
CA ALA A 51 5.07 3.97 8.43
C ALA A 51 5.91 3.81 9.70
N THR A 52 5.27 3.83 10.86
CA THR A 52 5.88 3.67 12.18
C THR A 52 5.48 2.39 12.89
N GLU A 53 6.30 1.92 13.84
CA GLU A 53 5.97 0.78 14.70
C GLU A 53 4.98 1.16 15.82
N HIS A 54 5.06 2.38 16.36
CA HIS A 54 4.26 2.79 17.53
C HIS A 54 3.74 4.24 17.49
N GLY A 55 3.78 4.93 16.36
CA GLY A 55 3.26 6.29 16.24
C GLY A 55 3.93 7.33 17.14
N THR A 56 5.16 7.12 17.59
CA THR A 56 5.91 8.08 18.40
C THR A 56 6.68 9.07 17.54
N ALA A 57 6.97 10.27 18.06
CA ALA A 57 7.79 11.27 17.36
C ALA A 57 9.18 10.74 16.96
N ALA A 58 9.79 9.85 17.76
CA ALA A 58 11.04 9.21 17.42
C ALA A 58 10.91 8.27 16.20
N HIS A 59 9.82 7.52 16.13
CA HIS A 59 9.53 6.66 14.99
C HIS A 59 9.14 7.46 13.74
N ASP A 60 8.41 8.57 13.89
CA ASP A 60 8.15 9.50 12.78
C ASP A 60 9.46 10.03 12.19
N LYS A 61 10.39 10.46 13.05
CA LYS A 61 11.70 10.94 12.60
C LYS A 61 12.46 9.90 11.78
N LEU A 62 12.38 8.61 12.18
CA LEU A 62 12.98 7.51 11.42
C LEU A 62 12.28 7.29 10.08
N ALA A 63 10.94 7.26 10.08
CA ALA A 63 10.15 7.07 8.87
C ALA A 63 10.35 8.23 7.88
N LEU A 64 10.28 9.48 8.34
CA LEU A 64 10.54 10.68 7.54
C LEU A 64 11.97 10.69 7.00
N GLY A 65 12.96 10.39 7.84
CA GLY A 65 14.36 10.31 7.40
C GLY A 65 14.61 9.23 6.34
N PHE A 66 13.74 8.23 6.21
CA PHE A 66 13.74 7.28 5.10
C PHE A 66 13.02 7.86 3.88
N LEU A 67 11.80 8.37 4.04
CA LEU A 67 10.96 8.83 2.94
C LEU A 67 11.53 10.05 2.21
N GLU A 68 12.06 11.03 2.95
CA GLU A 68 12.66 12.26 2.42
C GLU A 68 13.92 12.04 1.59
N ARG A 69 14.57 10.88 1.73
CA ARG A 69 15.73 10.49 0.95
C ARG A 69 15.40 9.66 -0.29
N LEU A 70 14.13 9.32 -0.50
CA LEU A 70 13.73 8.64 -1.72
C LEU A 70 13.85 9.60 -2.93
N PRO A 71 14.33 9.14 -4.09
CA PRO A 71 14.43 9.97 -5.28
C PRO A 71 13.05 10.26 -5.87
N GLY A 72 12.54 11.47 -5.71
CA GLY A 72 11.26 11.91 -6.23
C GLY A 72 10.16 12.10 -5.17
N PRO A 73 8.94 12.38 -5.57
CA PRO A 73 7.85 12.68 -4.66
C PRO A 73 7.38 11.43 -3.90
N TRP A 74 6.97 11.64 -2.65
CA TRP A 74 6.40 10.59 -1.81
C TRP A 74 5.17 11.07 -1.06
N VAL A 75 4.28 10.12 -0.75
CA VAL A 75 3.16 10.30 0.17
C VAL A 75 2.99 9.04 1.02
N THR A 76 2.36 9.18 2.18
CA THR A 76 2.04 8.05 3.05
C THR A 76 0.53 7.98 3.33
N ALA A 77 -0.05 6.79 3.23
CA ALA A 77 -1.37 6.50 3.75
C ALA A 77 -1.30 6.22 5.26
N LEU A 78 -2.43 6.35 5.95
CA LEU A 78 -2.53 6.03 7.37
C LEU A 78 -2.64 4.52 7.58
N GLY A 79 -1.82 3.95 8.47
CA GLY A 79 -1.96 2.59 8.99
C GLY A 79 -2.35 2.55 10.46
N ASN A 80 -2.62 1.36 11.00
CA ASN A 80 -3.03 1.24 12.41
C ASN A 80 -1.88 1.51 13.38
N HIS A 81 -0.66 1.10 13.08
CA HIS A 81 0.51 1.34 13.93
C HIS A 81 0.89 2.83 14.03
N ASP A 82 0.47 3.62 13.06
CA ASP A 82 0.74 5.07 13.06
C ASP A 82 -0.06 5.82 14.13
N ILE A 83 -1.19 5.26 14.61
CA ILE A 83 -2.10 5.88 15.57
C ILE A 83 -2.49 4.97 16.75
N LEU A 84 -2.00 3.71 16.78
CA LEU A 84 -2.45 2.69 17.73
C LEU A 84 -2.00 2.97 19.17
N HIS A 85 -0.91 3.68 19.35
CA HIS A 85 -0.26 3.90 20.64
C HIS A 85 -0.21 5.39 20.99
N ASN A 86 -0.07 5.68 22.31
CA ASN A 86 0.13 7.03 22.86
C ASN A 86 -1.00 8.03 22.58
N ASP A 87 -2.24 7.57 22.48
CA ASP A 87 -3.44 8.43 22.24
C ASP A 87 -3.28 9.36 21.04
N ARG A 88 -2.44 8.98 20.10
CA ARG A 88 -2.15 9.77 18.91
C ARG A 88 -3.40 9.91 18.05
N ARG A 89 -3.76 11.15 17.76
CA ARG A 89 -4.89 11.46 16.87
C ARG A 89 -4.47 11.40 15.41
N VAL A 90 -5.41 11.11 14.53
CA VAL A 90 -5.20 11.15 13.06
C VAL A 90 -4.67 12.50 12.59
N ALA A 91 -5.14 13.60 13.20
CA ALA A 91 -4.65 14.95 12.89
C ALA A 91 -3.16 15.16 13.22
N ASP A 92 -2.65 14.52 14.28
CA ASP A 92 -1.24 14.62 14.67
C ASP A 92 -0.36 13.82 13.69
N TRP A 93 -0.84 12.64 13.26
CA TRP A 93 -0.19 11.91 12.18
C TRP A 93 -0.17 12.73 10.87
N ALA A 94 -1.32 13.28 10.45
CA ALA A 94 -1.41 14.06 9.23
C ALA A 94 -0.42 15.24 9.23
N ARG A 95 -0.34 15.95 10.36
CA ARG A 95 0.61 17.06 10.54
C ARG A 95 2.06 16.60 10.44
N ALA A 96 2.41 15.46 11.06
CA ALA A 96 3.77 14.93 11.05
C ALA A 96 4.24 14.59 9.62
N TYR A 97 3.34 14.11 8.76
CA TYR A 97 3.65 13.75 7.37
C TYR A 97 3.27 14.83 6.34
N GLY A 98 2.99 16.06 6.76
CA GLY A 98 2.64 17.16 5.85
C GLY A 98 1.33 16.96 5.10
N GLN A 99 0.43 16.10 5.62
CA GLN A 99 -0.87 15.82 5.04
C GLN A 99 -1.95 16.72 5.65
N ARG A 100 -3.00 17.04 4.90
CA ARG A 100 -4.15 17.78 5.44
C ARG A 100 -5.09 16.89 6.23
N SER A 101 -5.18 15.62 5.87
CA SER A 101 -5.98 14.59 6.55
C SER A 101 -5.52 13.20 6.12
N GLN A 102 -6.11 12.14 6.68
CA GLN A 102 -5.90 10.76 6.25
C GLN A 102 -6.52 10.46 4.87
N ASN A 103 -7.42 11.34 4.40
CA ASN A 103 -8.04 11.24 3.10
C ASN A 103 -7.50 12.35 2.18
N PHE A 104 -6.81 11.98 1.12
CA PHE A 104 -6.23 12.92 0.17
C PHE A 104 -6.11 12.31 -1.22
N THR A 105 -5.77 13.13 -2.21
CA THR A 105 -5.52 12.68 -3.59
C THR A 105 -4.19 13.17 -4.09
N VAL A 106 -3.60 12.39 -5.01
CA VAL A 106 -2.44 12.79 -5.81
C VAL A 106 -2.80 12.55 -7.28
N ASP A 107 -2.85 13.62 -8.07
CA ASP A 107 -3.06 13.53 -9.50
C ASP A 107 -1.71 13.40 -10.22
N LEU A 108 -1.48 12.25 -10.86
CA LEU A 108 -0.25 11.96 -11.61
C LEU A 108 -0.44 12.21 -13.13
N GLY A 109 -1.55 12.84 -13.53
CA GLY A 109 -1.91 13.04 -14.94
C GLY A 109 -2.51 11.78 -15.57
N PHE A 110 -1.82 10.65 -15.51
CA PHE A 110 -2.27 9.37 -16.08
C PHE A 110 -3.18 8.55 -15.13
N VAL A 111 -3.17 8.83 -13.84
CA VAL A 111 -4.01 8.19 -12.82
C VAL A 111 -4.23 9.14 -11.66
N LEU A 112 -5.39 9.05 -11.00
CA LEU A 112 -5.65 9.67 -9.71
C LEU A 112 -5.42 8.65 -8.60
N VAL A 113 -4.45 8.88 -7.72
CA VAL A 113 -4.29 8.12 -6.48
C VAL A 113 -5.20 8.73 -5.42
N VAL A 114 -6.07 7.91 -4.82
CA VAL A 114 -7.00 8.32 -3.76
C VAL A 114 -6.63 7.56 -2.49
N ALA A 115 -5.97 8.23 -1.56
CA ALA A 115 -5.64 7.66 -0.25
C ALA A 115 -6.81 7.85 0.71
N ILE A 116 -7.16 6.80 1.45
CA ILE A 116 -8.22 6.80 2.45
C ILE A 116 -7.80 6.03 3.69
N GLY A 117 -8.29 6.48 4.85
CA GLY A 117 -8.03 5.85 6.13
C GLY A 117 -9.18 6.04 7.12
N PRO A 118 -9.16 5.36 8.28
CA PRO A 118 -10.13 5.58 9.35
C PRO A 118 -9.95 6.97 9.97
N ASP A 119 -11.04 7.53 10.49
CA ASP A 119 -11.00 8.83 11.18
C ASP A 119 -10.47 8.71 12.61
N GLN A 120 -10.62 7.53 13.21
CA GLN A 120 -10.19 7.24 14.59
C GLN A 120 -9.63 5.82 14.68
N SER A 121 -8.72 5.59 15.64
CA SER A 121 -8.34 4.25 16.05
C SER A 121 -9.50 3.60 16.79
N GLU A 122 -9.95 2.42 16.36
CA GLU A 122 -10.89 1.63 17.14
C GLU A 122 -10.20 0.97 18.35
N PRO A 123 -10.94 0.69 19.43
CA PRO A 123 -10.42 -0.15 20.50
C PRO A 123 -9.88 -1.47 19.93
N GLY A 124 -8.58 -1.71 20.13
CA GLY A 124 -7.88 -2.80 19.48
C GLY A 124 -7.31 -2.50 18.09
N GLY A 125 -7.48 -1.28 17.57
CA GLY A 125 -6.72 -0.59 16.50
C GLY A 125 -6.48 -1.28 15.16
N ARG A 126 -7.02 -2.49 14.95
CA ARG A 126 -6.65 -3.35 13.82
C ARG A 126 -7.72 -3.46 12.75
N ALA A 127 -8.91 -2.93 13.01
CA ALA A 127 -10.02 -3.00 12.06
C ALA A 127 -10.20 -1.65 11.37
N GLY A 128 -9.83 -1.56 10.10
CA GLY A 128 -9.93 -0.35 9.27
C GLY A 128 -11.38 0.05 9.01
N ARG A 129 -12.08 0.59 10.01
CA ARG A 129 -13.42 1.12 9.85
C ARG A 129 -13.36 2.51 9.20
N LEU A 130 -13.85 2.60 7.99
CA LEU A 130 -14.01 3.85 7.26
C LEU A 130 -15.35 4.51 7.65
N SER A 131 -15.31 5.78 8.01
CA SER A 131 -16.51 6.56 8.34
C SER A 131 -17.35 6.88 7.10
N ALA A 132 -18.59 7.31 7.31
CA ALA A 132 -19.43 7.83 6.25
C ALA A 132 -18.78 9.04 5.54
N ALA A 133 -18.03 9.87 6.27
CA ALA A 133 -17.29 11.00 5.71
C ALA A 133 -16.18 10.54 4.77
N THR A 134 -15.40 9.51 5.15
CA THR A 134 -14.37 8.89 4.30
C THR A 134 -14.97 8.25 3.05
N LEU A 135 -16.09 7.52 3.18
CA LEU A 135 -16.79 6.93 2.03
C LEU A 135 -17.35 8.00 1.09
N SER A 136 -17.91 9.08 1.63
CA SER A 136 -18.39 10.23 0.84
C SER A 136 -17.24 10.94 0.14
N PHE A 137 -16.08 11.07 0.79
CA PHE A 137 -14.87 11.60 0.15
C PHE A 137 -14.48 10.71 -1.05
N LEU A 138 -14.37 9.41 -0.87
CA LEU A 138 -14.02 8.47 -1.94
C LEU A 138 -15.01 8.57 -3.11
N ASP A 139 -16.32 8.58 -2.82
CA ASP A 139 -17.38 8.70 -3.84
C ASP A 139 -17.21 9.96 -4.70
N ARG A 140 -17.00 11.12 -4.04
CA ARG A 140 -16.77 12.40 -4.75
C ARG A 140 -15.53 12.37 -5.64
N GLN A 141 -14.42 11.80 -5.14
CA GLN A 141 -13.17 11.73 -5.92
C GLN A 141 -13.32 10.83 -7.14
N LEU A 142 -13.92 9.65 -6.97
CA LEU A 142 -14.17 8.73 -8.08
C LEU A 142 -15.11 9.33 -9.12
N LYS A 143 -16.17 10.03 -8.68
CA LYS A 143 -17.14 10.71 -9.59
C LYS A 143 -16.48 11.82 -10.40
N GLY A 144 -15.58 12.59 -9.80
CA GLY A 144 -14.97 13.78 -10.42
C GLY A 144 -13.70 13.50 -11.25
N ALA A 145 -13.12 12.30 -11.18
CA ALA A 145 -11.75 12.08 -11.64
C ALA A 145 -11.56 12.14 -13.17
N GLY A 146 -12.53 11.70 -13.98
CA GLY A 146 -12.41 11.64 -15.45
C GLY A 146 -11.29 10.72 -15.98
N LYS A 147 -10.61 9.99 -15.12
CA LYS A 147 -9.48 9.08 -15.39
C LYS A 147 -9.49 7.89 -14.46
N ASP A 148 -8.63 6.89 -14.71
CA ASP A 148 -8.44 5.74 -13.82
C ASP A 148 -8.05 6.19 -12.41
N CYS A 149 -8.63 5.52 -11.40
CA CYS A 149 -8.36 5.78 -9.99
C CYS A 149 -7.75 4.55 -9.32
N TRP A 150 -6.70 4.78 -8.55
CA TRP A 150 -6.06 3.80 -7.68
C TRP A 150 -6.32 4.17 -6.23
N ILE A 151 -7.04 3.31 -5.50
CA ILE A 151 -7.37 3.54 -4.10
C ILE A 151 -6.25 2.96 -3.24
N ALA A 152 -5.65 3.80 -2.41
CA ALA A 152 -4.66 3.43 -1.41
C ALA A 152 -5.33 3.39 -0.03
N CYS A 153 -5.46 2.20 0.53
CA CYS A 153 -6.00 1.98 1.86
C CYS A 153 -5.16 0.91 2.56
N HIS A 154 -4.64 1.20 3.73
CA HIS A 154 -3.80 0.23 4.45
C HIS A 154 -4.47 -1.13 4.61
N TRP A 155 -5.76 -1.16 4.90
CA TRP A 155 -6.54 -2.40 5.05
C TRP A 155 -6.99 -2.95 3.69
N PRO A 156 -6.76 -4.25 3.41
CA PRO A 156 -7.25 -4.89 2.20
C PRO A 156 -8.77 -5.03 2.19
N LEU A 157 -9.36 -5.25 1.02
CA LEU A 157 -10.76 -5.66 0.90
C LEU A 157 -10.95 -7.07 1.48
N LEU A 158 -12.15 -7.34 2.02
CA LEU A 158 -12.51 -8.64 2.59
C LEU A 158 -12.20 -9.78 1.60
N ARG A 159 -11.52 -10.83 2.08
CA ARG A 159 -11.17 -12.05 1.35
C ARG A 159 -10.32 -11.84 0.08
N THR A 160 -9.61 -10.73 -0.02
CA THR A 160 -8.67 -10.52 -1.14
C THR A 160 -7.30 -11.10 -0.85
N VAL A 161 -6.78 -10.95 0.35
CA VAL A 161 -5.54 -11.55 0.79
C VAL A 161 -5.84 -12.82 1.56
N MET A 162 -5.49 -13.96 0.98
CA MET A 162 -5.74 -15.30 1.52
C MET A 162 -4.40 -16.05 1.63
N GLY A 163 -4.41 -17.19 2.28
CA GLY A 163 -3.24 -18.05 2.41
C GLY A 163 -3.20 -18.77 3.76
N ASP A 164 -2.03 -19.24 4.17
CA ASP A 164 -1.87 -19.94 5.44
C ASP A 164 -1.83 -18.93 6.61
N PRO A 165 -2.84 -18.90 7.47
CA PRO A 165 -2.91 -17.96 8.59
C PRO A 165 -1.81 -18.18 9.65
N ARG A 166 -1.05 -19.30 9.58
CA ARG A 166 0.12 -19.51 10.43
C ARG A 166 1.33 -18.71 9.97
N LEU A 167 1.39 -18.34 8.69
CA LEU A 167 2.52 -17.63 8.08
C LEU A 167 2.29 -16.12 8.05
N HIS A 168 1.08 -15.68 7.78
CA HIS A 168 0.72 -14.25 7.70
C HIS A 168 -0.75 -14.03 8.08
N PHE A 169 -1.15 -12.78 8.24
CA PHE A 169 -2.54 -12.41 8.45
C PHE A 169 -3.31 -12.50 7.14
N THR A 170 -4.61 -12.78 7.20
CA THR A 170 -5.48 -12.86 6.05
C THR A 170 -6.63 -11.86 6.17
N SER A 171 -7.10 -11.31 5.05
CA SER A 171 -8.22 -10.39 5.03
C SER A 171 -9.59 -11.05 5.26
N ALA A 172 -9.64 -12.37 5.48
CA ALA A 172 -10.82 -13.06 5.98
C ALA A 172 -11.04 -12.87 7.48
N MET A 173 -9.99 -12.53 8.23
CA MET A 173 -10.06 -12.25 9.66
C MET A 173 -10.73 -10.90 9.90
N ALA A 174 -11.59 -10.81 10.92
CA ALA A 174 -12.42 -9.63 11.20
C ALA A 174 -11.63 -8.32 11.39
N ALA A 175 -10.40 -8.41 11.90
CA ALA A 175 -9.54 -7.24 12.15
C ALA A 175 -8.65 -6.84 10.96
N PHE A 176 -8.66 -7.60 9.86
CA PHE A 176 -7.67 -7.48 8.81
C PHE A 176 -8.25 -7.12 7.43
N HIS A 177 -9.38 -6.43 7.41
CA HIS A 177 -9.95 -5.88 6.17
C HIS A 177 -10.64 -4.53 6.42
N ALA A 178 -10.79 -3.74 5.36
CA ALA A 178 -11.52 -2.48 5.40
C ALA A 178 -13.00 -2.70 5.64
N LYS A 179 -13.62 -1.85 6.47
CA LYS A 179 -15.04 -1.90 6.84
C LYS A 179 -15.71 -0.54 6.60
N PRO A 180 -17.01 -0.52 6.35
CA PRO A 180 -17.94 -1.64 6.13
C PRO A 180 -17.79 -2.22 4.72
N ASP A 181 -17.54 -3.52 4.57
CA ASP A 181 -17.20 -4.18 3.30
C ASP A 181 -18.28 -3.99 2.23
N GLU A 182 -19.55 -4.21 2.58
CA GLU A 182 -20.66 -4.11 1.61
C GLU A 182 -20.80 -2.69 1.04
N GLN A 183 -20.72 -1.66 1.89
CA GLN A 183 -20.81 -0.26 1.44
C GLN A 183 -19.62 0.13 0.56
N ILE A 184 -18.42 -0.33 0.91
CA ILE A 184 -17.21 -0.12 0.10
C ILE A 184 -17.39 -0.77 -1.27
N ARG A 185 -17.81 -2.04 -1.32
CA ARG A 185 -18.02 -2.76 -2.58
C ARG A 185 -19.09 -2.12 -3.45
N GLU A 186 -20.21 -1.71 -2.84
CA GLU A 186 -21.29 -1.02 -3.54
C GLU A 186 -20.81 0.31 -4.12
N LEU A 187 -20.05 1.09 -3.36
CA LEU A 187 -19.43 2.33 -3.83
C LEU A 187 -18.50 2.05 -5.02
N LEU A 188 -17.58 1.10 -4.90
CA LEU A 188 -16.65 0.73 -5.97
C LEU A 188 -17.38 0.19 -7.21
N ARG A 189 -18.51 -0.50 -7.04
CA ARG A 189 -19.32 -1.03 -8.13
C ARG A 189 -19.91 0.09 -9.00
N ARG A 190 -20.27 1.22 -8.42
CA ARG A 190 -20.84 2.38 -9.14
C ARG A 190 -19.82 3.13 -10.00
N HIS A 191 -18.52 3.02 -9.71
CA HIS A 191 -17.47 3.81 -10.34
C HIS A 191 -16.55 2.97 -11.23
N ALA A 192 -16.76 3.01 -12.57
CA ALA A 192 -16.00 2.22 -13.53
C ALA A 192 -14.50 2.54 -13.56
N ASN A 193 -14.13 3.72 -13.16
CA ASN A 193 -12.77 4.20 -13.09
C ASN A 193 -12.01 3.75 -11.81
N ALA A 194 -12.66 3.17 -10.81
CA ALA A 194 -11.99 2.52 -9.69
C ALA A 194 -11.33 1.22 -10.17
N LYS A 195 -10.00 1.24 -10.39
CA LYS A 195 -9.24 0.15 -11.03
C LYS A 195 -8.46 -0.69 -10.05
N LEU A 196 -7.79 -0.05 -9.07
CA LEU A 196 -6.98 -0.73 -8.08
C LEU A 196 -7.43 -0.41 -6.65
N TRP A 197 -7.31 -1.42 -5.79
CA TRP A 197 -7.27 -1.28 -4.33
C TRP A 197 -5.92 -1.77 -3.85
N ILE A 198 -5.07 -0.85 -3.39
CA ILE A 198 -3.70 -1.12 -2.95
C ILE A 198 -3.68 -1.09 -1.43
N SER A 199 -3.15 -2.14 -0.82
CA SER A 199 -3.17 -2.33 0.64
C SER A 199 -1.87 -2.93 1.19
N GLY A 200 -1.68 -2.86 2.50
CA GLY A 200 -0.64 -3.52 3.29
C GLY A 200 -1.25 -4.40 4.37
N HIS A 201 -0.91 -4.16 5.65
CA HIS A 201 -1.51 -4.66 6.88
C HIS A 201 -1.37 -6.16 7.18
N THR A 202 -1.42 -7.00 6.18
CA THR A 202 -1.41 -8.46 6.39
C THR A 202 -0.02 -9.06 6.48
N HIS A 203 1.02 -8.28 6.20
CA HIS A 203 2.41 -8.71 6.16
C HIS A 203 2.62 -9.98 5.31
N SER A 204 1.87 -10.08 4.22
CA SER A 204 1.88 -11.27 3.37
C SER A 204 3.21 -11.40 2.63
N PRO A 205 3.78 -12.60 2.54
CA PRO A 205 4.96 -12.82 1.69
C PRO A 205 4.60 -12.71 0.21
N LEU A 206 5.57 -12.44 -0.65
CA LEU A 206 5.36 -12.35 -2.11
C LEU A 206 4.74 -13.62 -2.72
N SER A 207 4.91 -14.77 -2.08
CA SER A 207 4.32 -16.04 -2.48
C SER A 207 2.87 -16.23 -2.04
N ALA A 208 2.32 -15.31 -1.23
CA ALA A 208 0.97 -15.47 -0.70
C ALA A 208 -0.08 -15.51 -1.81
N PRO A 209 -1.01 -16.47 -1.79
CA PRO A 209 -2.18 -16.44 -2.63
C PRO A 209 -2.99 -15.17 -2.37
N GLY A 210 -3.33 -14.42 -3.41
CA GLY A 210 -4.10 -13.19 -3.25
C GLY A 210 -3.27 -11.92 -3.05
N LEU A 211 -1.94 -11.99 -3.17
CA LEU A 211 -1.11 -10.77 -3.25
C LEU A 211 -1.61 -9.84 -4.37
N ILE A 212 -2.03 -10.43 -5.49
CA ILE A 212 -2.71 -9.76 -6.60
C ILE A 212 -3.95 -10.58 -6.94
N LYS A 213 -5.13 -10.00 -6.76
CA LYS A 213 -6.40 -10.70 -6.94
C LYS A 213 -7.45 -9.80 -7.59
N ARG A 214 -8.24 -10.35 -8.52
CA ARG A 214 -9.49 -9.72 -8.93
C ARG A 214 -10.54 -9.97 -7.86
N ALA A 215 -11.01 -8.89 -7.24
CA ALA A 215 -12.09 -8.91 -6.26
C ALA A 215 -13.42 -8.63 -6.97
N PRO A 216 -14.40 -9.54 -6.96
CA PRO A 216 -15.69 -9.31 -7.57
C PRO A 216 -16.44 -8.20 -6.81
N LEU A 217 -17.06 -7.29 -7.55
CA LEU A 217 -17.93 -6.22 -7.03
C LEU A 217 -19.39 -6.47 -7.40
N GLY A 218 -19.66 -7.51 -8.20
CA GLY A 218 -20.95 -7.90 -8.73
C GLY A 218 -20.78 -8.78 -9.97
N PRO A 219 -21.88 -9.18 -10.66
CA PRO A 219 -21.83 -10.18 -11.73
C PRO A 219 -20.92 -9.81 -12.91
N ARG A 220 -20.77 -8.52 -13.23
CA ARG A 220 -20.03 -8.07 -14.41
C ARG A 220 -18.88 -7.12 -14.08
N ARG A 221 -18.54 -6.99 -12.78
CA ARG A 221 -17.57 -6.01 -12.34
C ARG A 221 -16.61 -6.57 -11.30
N SER A 222 -15.37 -6.19 -11.43
CA SER A 222 -14.33 -6.50 -10.46
C SER A 222 -13.34 -5.33 -10.33
N ILE A 223 -12.64 -5.28 -9.22
CA ILE A 223 -11.48 -4.41 -9.00
C ILE A 223 -10.23 -5.28 -8.79
N VAL A 224 -9.07 -4.77 -9.17
CA VAL A 224 -7.80 -5.44 -8.88
C VAL A 224 -7.35 -5.04 -7.48
N ALA A 225 -7.29 -6.01 -6.58
CA ALA A 225 -6.73 -5.84 -5.24
C ALA A 225 -5.26 -6.25 -5.24
N ILE A 226 -4.39 -5.37 -4.74
CA ILE A 226 -2.95 -5.58 -4.62
C ILE A 226 -2.58 -5.40 -3.15
N ASN A 227 -1.85 -6.37 -2.59
CA ASN A 227 -1.24 -6.22 -1.27
C ASN A 227 0.27 -6.01 -1.44
N THR A 228 0.82 -4.99 -0.81
CA THR A 228 2.22 -4.59 -1.03
C THR A 228 3.23 -5.44 -0.30
N SER A 229 2.80 -6.37 0.54
CA SER A 229 3.70 -7.07 1.47
C SER A 229 4.40 -6.10 2.44
N SER A 230 4.99 -6.60 3.51
CA SER A 230 5.82 -5.75 4.39
C SER A 230 7.19 -5.54 3.74
N LEU A 231 7.57 -4.28 3.54
CA LEU A 231 8.86 -3.92 2.94
C LEU A 231 10.05 -4.57 3.67
N LEU A 232 9.99 -4.60 4.98
CA LEU A 232 11.10 -5.07 5.80
C LEU A 232 11.01 -6.57 6.14
N GLY A 233 10.11 -7.32 5.47
CA GLY A 233 9.94 -8.74 5.70
C GLY A 233 9.45 -9.05 7.12
N ILE A 234 8.70 -8.12 7.73
CA ILE A 234 8.07 -8.31 9.03
C ILE A 234 6.83 -9.15 8.81
N GLY A 235 6.77 -10.31 9.41
CA GLY A 235 5.63 -11.21 9.39
C GLY A 235 5.40 -11.80 10.78
N LYS A 236 4.44 -12.72 10.92
CA LYS A 236 4.17 -13.42 12.18
C LYS A 236 5.42 -14.10 12.76
N ARG A 237 6.34 -14.52 11.90
CA ARG A 237 7.66 -15.02 12.27
C ARG A 237 8.71 -14.06 11.76
N ARG A 238 9.41 -13.40 12.68
CA ARG A 238 10.53 -12.50 12.31
C ARG A 238 11.63 -13.36 11.68
N ASN A 239 11.82 -13.18 10.37
CA ASN A 239 12.93 -13.80 9.66
C ASN A 239 13.94 -12.71 9.28
N PRO A 240 15.13 -12.66 9.91
CA PRO A 240 16.15 -11.67 9.61
C PRO A 240 16.70 -11.80 8.19
N ARG A 241 16.51 -12.95 7.54
CA ARG A 241 16.94 -13.22 6.16
C ARG A 241 15.81 -13.04 5.13
N ALA A 242 14.61 -12.63 5.56
CA ALA A 242 13.52 -12.39 4.63
C ALA A 242 13.90 -11.35 3.55
N PRO A 243 13.43 -11.51 2.31
CA PRO A 243 13.62 -10.52 1.27
C PRO A 243 13.02 -9.16 1.68
N LEU A 244 13.68 -8.08 1.32
CA LEU A 244 13.20 -6.71 1.54
C LEU A 244 12.55 -6.23 0.24
N CYS A 245 11.25 -6.43 0.10
CA CYS A 245 10.58 -6.33 -1.18
C CYS A 245 9.56 -5.18 -1.22
N SER A 246 9.53 -4.50 -2.36
CA SER A 246 8.49 -3.55 -2.72
C SER A 246 7.96 -3.80 -4.14
N LEU A 247 6.81 -3.19 -4.47
CA LEU A 247 6.18 -3.34 -5.76
C LEU A 247 6.29 -2.04 -6.58
N TYR A 248 6.52 -2.19 -7.87
CA TYR A 248 6.51 -1.12 -8.86
C TYR A 248 5.35 -1.38 -9.83
N LEU A 249 4.40 -0.46 -9.86
CA LEU A 249 3.18 -0.54 -10.64
C LEU A 249 3.26 0.45 -11.80
N THR A 250 3.47 -0.04 -13.02
CA THR A 250 3.53 0.79 -14.22
C THR A 250 2.18 0.80 -14.91
N HIS A 251 1.58 1.97 -15.04
CA HIS A 251 0.32 2.15 -15.78
C HIS A 251 0.57 2.09 -17.29
N ARG A 252 -0.21 1.25 -17.96
CA ARG A 252 -0.31 1.15 -19.42
C ARG A 252 -1.78 1.28 -19.84
N PRO A 253 -2.08 1.72 -21.06
CA PRO A 253 -3.46 1.71 -21.56
C PRO A 253 -4.11 0.33 -21.37
N GLY A 254 -5.19 0.27 -20.58
CA GLY A 254 -5.96 -0.94 -20.31
C GLY A 254 -5.29 -2.00 -19.44
N ARG A 255 -4.07 -1.80 -18.92
CA ARG A 255 -3.39 -2.75 -18.04
C ARG A 255 -2.40 -2.10 -17.09
N ILE A 256 -2.03 -2.84 -16.06
CA ILE A 256 -0.97 -2.50 -15.10
C ILE A 256 0.10 -3.59 -15.18
N GLU A 257 1.35 -3.19 -15.30
CA GLU A 257 2.51 -4.05 -15.14
C GLU A 257 3.00 -3.98 -13.69
N ILE A 258 3.10 -5.13 -13.03
CA ILE A 258 3.52 -5.25 -11.63
C ILE A 258 4.86 -5.95 -11.57
N ARG A 259 5.84 -5.31 -10.97
CA ARG A 259 7.18 -5.85 -10.75
C ARG A 259 7.54 -5.77 -9.28
N CYS A 260 8.37 -6.70 -8.82
CA CYS A 260 8.89 -6.71 -7.46
C CYS A 260 10.40 -6.47 -7.46
N ARG A 261 10.87 -5.61 -6.56
CA ARG A 261 12.28 -5.39 -6.30
C ARG A 261 12.64 -5.99 -4.93
N ASP A 262 13.65 -6.84 -4.88
CA ASP A 262 14.34 -7.24 -3.65
C ASP A 262 15.51 -6.30 -3.42
N HIS A 263 15.36 -5.40 -2.47
CA HIS A 263 16.33 -4.36 -2.16
C HIS A 263 17.60 -4.90 -1.51
N ARG A 264 17.51 -6.04 -0.78
CA ARG A 264 18.68 -6.68 -0.20
C ARG A 264 19.58 -7.28 -1.26
N ALA A 265 18.97 -8.02 -2.19
CA ALA A 265 19.68 -8.65 -3.29
C ALA A 265 19.93 -7.67 -4.46
N ARG A 266 19.37 -6.48 -4.42
CA ARG A 266 19.42 -5.44 -5.47
C ARG A 266 19.02 -5.99 -6.85
N GLN A 267 17.95 -6.82 -6.88
CA GLN A 267 17.50 -7.47 -8.11
C GLN A 267 15.98 -7.49 -8.24
N TRP A 268 15.50 -7.55 -9.48
CA TRP A 268 14.09 -7.80 -9.76
C TRP A 268 13.76 -9.26 -9.49
N ARG A 269 12.64 -9.51 -8.81
CA ARG A 269 12.17 -10.84 -8.47
C ARG A 269 10.91 -11.19 -9.24
N ASN A 270 10.72 -12.49 -9.46
CA ASN A 270 9.47 -13.01 -9.97
C ASN A 270 8.35 -12.81 -8.92
N VAL A 271 7.22 -12.30 -9.39
CA VAL A 271 5.96 -12.27 -8.65
C VAL A 271 5.10 -13.41 -9.18
N ARG A 272 4.70 -14.34 -8.33
CA ARG A 272 3.93 -15.52 -8.75
C ARG A 272 4.58 -16.30 -9.89
N GLY A 273 5.90 -16.46 -9.86
CA GLY A 273 6.68 -17.18 -10.87
C GLY A 273 6.93 -16.41 -12.17
N ARG A 274 6.48 -15.15 -12.28
CA ARG A 274 6.66 -14.32 -13.49
C ARG A 274 7.50 -13.08 -13.17
N PRO A 275 8.41 -12.68 -14.08
CA PRO A 275 9.22 -11.45 -13.89
C PRO A 275 8.36 -10.18 -13.95
N VAL A 276 7.23 -10.25 -14.62
CA VAL A 276 6.18 -9.21 -14.69
C VAL A 276 4.83 -9.88 -14.57
N VAL A 277 3.95 -9.31 -13.76
CA VAL A 277 2.53 -9.67 -13.75
C VAL A 277 1.76 -8.55 -14.43
N GLU A 278 1.11 -8.86 -15.54
CA GLU A 278 0.20 -7.95 -16.22
C GLU A 278 -1.23 -8.20 -15.76
N VAL A 279 -1.94 -7.13 -15.44
CA VAL A 279 -3.33 -7.19 -15.03
C VAL A 279 -4.13 -6.19 -15.85
N SER A 280 -5.11 -6.66 -16.63
CA SER A 280 -6.06 -5.79 -17.35
C SER A 280 -6.92 -5.02 -16.36
N ILE A 281 -7.26 -3.77 -16.65
CA ILE A 281 -8.02 -2.87 -15.79
C ILE A 281 -9.20 -2.22 -16.53
#